data_c8aebceb21500a01b9b6baae1d0a44cf
#
_entry.id   c8aebceb21500a01b9b6baae1d0a44cf
#
_cell.length_a   1.000
_cell.length_b   1.000
_cell.length_c   1.000
_cell.angle_alpha   90.00
_cell.angle_beta   90.00
_cell.angle_gamma   90.00
#
_symmetry.space_group_name_H-M   'P 1'
#
loop_
_entity.id
_entity.type
_entity.pdbx_description
1 polymer ?
#
loop_
_entity_poly.entity_id
_entity_poly.type
_entity_poly.pdbx_seq_one_letter_code
_entity_poly.pdbx_strand_id
1 'polypeptide(L)'
;MLAPVLLLLGAALTGRGMEADLPATGDYAALELYTRLAAQGRQLLGPYSRFGFHHPGPAYFYASVPLYVLTGERFAGILLTAALVNVVSIAFILRRLGRDGGMPALVAGALMLALFLSWRGPAWLFSAWNPNVAVLPFGVALVGFAAVAAGNVRALPLAVLAASFAAQTHLGALPAAVAIGLAAALLHVPLVRRAAGLPPAGPAAHWSLLLATVLVAVVWTPPLLEQLSPEGGNLSHIFGFSSLPGERHSAGEALVASGAAIVGWMVGAREGVATGLLVVLVAALAVAHGVARVNRQPFPAALSLVTFAGIAAAIVSAARVTGALLPYLLRWMAMLAVGGVAALASALGPLWRRRAERWTRPRLAASVGIIALALVSGRNLALARSVLQGPEPVPSEESRSAARLAEAIDAGIATTSRRPLLEIAPHTDRDLVLGVLLALDKTGTRFAVRPFGPFRLGGHWTPDGTEDARIVVGHEDADLAARPGVRLLGREAGLFAYLVPPV
;
A
#
# COMPACT_ATOMS: atom_id res chain seq x y z
N MET A 1 13.26 1.33 17.32
CA MET A 1 12.38 1.43 16.16
C MET A 1 11.58 2.72 16.09
N LEU A 2 11.01 3.23 17.18
CA LEU A 2 10.27 4.50 17.16
C LEU A 2 11.14 5.75 16.94
N ALA A 3 12.38 5.78 17.44
CA ALA A 3 13.25 6.93 17.35
C ALA A 3 13.55 7.41 15.90
N PRO A 4 13.88 6.53 14.92
CA PRO A 4 14.01 6.96 13.53
C PRO A 4 12.72 7.56 12.97
N VAL A 5 11.58 7.00 13.34
CA VAL A 5 10.26 7.48 12.89
C VAL A 5 9.98 8.88 13.48
N LEU A 6 10.21 9.07 14.77
CA LEU A 6 10.01 10.37 15.45
C LEU A 6 10.94 11.46 14.90
N LEU A 7 12.18 11.10 14.56
CA LEU A 7 13.11 12.04 13.92
C LEU A 7 12.62 12.45 12.52
N LEU A 8 12.19 11.48 11.71
CA LEU A 8 11.68 11.77 10.38
C LEU A 8 10.36 12.53 10.44
N LEU A 9 9.47 12.20 11.39
CA LEU A 9 8.26 12.99 11.66
C LEU A 9 8.62 14.43 12.08
N GLY A 10 9.59 14.60 12.97
CA GLY A 10 10.08 15.92 13.36
C GLY A 10 10.61 16.72 12.17
N ALA A 11 11.36 16.08 11.26
CA ALA A 11 11.86 16.73 10.05
C ALA A 11 10.74 17.08 9.06
N ALA A 12 9.79 16.16 8.84
CA ALA A 12 8.64 16.42 8.00
C ALA A 12 7.78 17.59 8.55
N LEU A 13 7.63 17.65 9.87
CA LEU A 13 6.91 18.75 10.55
C LEU A 13 7.67 20.07 10.55
N THR A 14 9.00 20.04 10.46
CA THR A 14 9.84 21.26 10.40
C THR A 14 10.04 21.81 8.99
N GLY A 15 9.37 21.26 7.99
CA GLY A 15 9.30 21.83 6.64
C GLY A 15 10.46 21.44 5.71
N ARG A 16 11.43 20.65 6.16
CA ARG A 16 12.51 20.19 5.27
C ARG A 16 11.95 19.31 4.15
N GLY A 17 11.98 19.80 2.93
CA GLY A 17 11.47 19.15 1.73
C GLY A 17 9.97 19.40 1.44
N MET A 18 9.32 20.30 2.18
CA MET A 18 7.89 20.64 2.03
C MET A 18 7.65 22.06 1.49
N GLU A 19 8.70 22.85 1.25
CA GLU A 19 8.59 24.28 0.90
C GLU A 19 8.21 24.53 -0.57
N ALA A 20 8.40 23.58 -1.45
CA ALA A 20 7.99 23.79 -2.84
C ALA A 20 6.51 23.51 -2.99
N ASP A 21 5.73 24.54 -3.20
CA ASP A 21 4.31 24.49 -3.59
C ASP A 21 4.14 24.03 -5.06
N LEU A 22 5.12 23.28 -5.54
CA LEU A 22 5.15 22.76 -6.89
C LEU A 22 4.36 21.46 -6.98
N PRO A 23 3.62 21.24 -8.07
CA PRO A 23 2.83 20.04 -8.24
C PRO A 23 3.74 18.81 -8.27
N ALA A 24 3.31 17.74 -7.63
CA ALA A 24 3.88 16.43 -7.84
C ALA A 24 3.68 16.02 -9.32
N THR A 25 4.46 15.05 -9.79
CA THR A 25 4.30 14.46 -11.14
C THR A 25 4.01 12.96 -11.02
N GLY A 26 3.61 12.34 -12.11
CA GLY A 26 3.38 10.91 -12.21
C GLY A 26 2.38 10.37 -11.19
N ASP A 27 2.72 9.21 -10.61
CA ASP A 27 1.89 8.52 -9.62
C ASP A 27 1.51 9.41 -8.44
N TYR A 28 2.41 10.28 -8.01
CA TYR A 28 2.17 11.18 -6.87
C TYR A 28 1.17 12.28 -7.21
N ALA A 29 1.20 12.81 -8.43
CA ALA A 29 0.18 13.75 -8.90
C ALA A 29 -1.20 13.10 -8.95
N ALA A 30 -1.30 11.87 -9.46
CA ALA A 30 -2.55 11.13 -9.48
C ALA A 30 -3.07 10.87 -8.05
N LEU A 31 -2.19 10.48 -7.11
CA LEU A 31 -2.58 10.28 -5.70
C LEU A 31 -3.11 11.57 -5.07
N GLU A 32 -2.50 12.72 -5.37
CA GLU A 32 -2.96 14.00 -4.84
C GLU A 32 -4.31 14.42 -5.45
N LEU A 33 -4.48 14.30 -6.78
CA LEU A 33 -5.76 14.56 -7.46
C LEU A 33 -6.89 13.72 -6.84
N TYR A 34 -6.69 12.43 -6.66
CA TYR A 34 -7.70 11.55 -6.03
C TYR A 34 -7.94 11.90 -4.56
N THR A 35 -6.93 12.37 -3.82
CA THR A 35 -7.08 12.84 -2.44
C THR A 35 -7.91 14.14 -2.40
N ARG A 36 -7.70 15.06 -3.34
CA ARG A 36 -8.51 16.27 -3.50
C ARG A 36 -9.98 15.94 -3.76
N LEU A 37 -10.22 14.97 -4.63
CA LEU A 37 -11.57 14.49 -4.91
C LEU A 37 -12.20 13.79 -3.69
N ALA A 38 -11.40 13.07 -2.90
CA ALA A 38 -11.85 12.47 -1.65
C ALA A 38 -12.19 13.53 -0.60
N ALA A 39 -11.45 14.65 -0.53
CA ALA A 39 -11.77 15.78 0.34
C ALA A 39 -13.15 16.41 0.02
N GLN A 40 -13.60 16.28 -1.23
CA GLN A 40 -14.94 16.70 -1.67
C GLN A 40 -16.01 15.59 -1.48
N GLY A 41 -15.65 14.43 -0.92
CA GLY A 41 -16.56 13.28 -0.77
C GLY A 41 -16.93 12.56 -2.08
N ARG A 42 -16.19 12.78 -3.16
CA ARG A 42 -16.55 12.36 -4.53
C ARG A 42 -15.67 11.21 -5.07
N GLN A 43 -14.60 10.81 -4.38
CA GLN A 43 -13.73 9.75 -4.83
C GLN A 43 -14.34 8.38 -4.57
N LEU A 44 -14.57 7.61 -5.62
CA LEU A 44 -15.13 6.25 -5.54
C LEU A 44 -14.12 5.17 -5.95
N LEU A 45 -13.13 5.52 -6.77
CA LEU A 45 -12.10 4.62 -7.29
C LEU A 45 -10.86 4.60 -6.39
N GLY A 46 -10.19 3.46 -6.35
CA GLY A 46 -8.86 3.34 -5.75
C GLY A 46 -7.75 3.92 -6.63
N PRO A 47 -6.48 3.77 -6.24
CA PRO A 47 -5.36 4.11 -7.10
C PRO A 47 -5.47 3.41 -8.46
N TYR A 48 -5.04 4.08 -9.53
CA TYR A 48 -5.01 3.45 -10.85
C TYR A 48 -4.00 2.29 -10.91
N SER A 49 -4.20 1.38 -11.82
CA SER A 49 -3.24 0.33 -12.13
C SER A 49 -2.80 0.42 -13.60
N ARG A 50 -1.62 -0.12 -13.89
CA ARG A 50 -1.12 -0.23 -15.28
C ARG A 50 -1.97 -1.12 -16.20
N PHE A 51 -2.94 -1.82 -15.63
CA PHE A 51 -3.76 -2.82 -16.33
C PHE A 51 -5.10 -2.26 -16.84
N GLY A 52 -5.32 -0.94 -16.73
CA GLY A 52 -6.53 -0.27 -17.24
C GLY A 52 -7.74 -0.32 -16.30
N PHE A 53 -7.59 -0.85 -15.09
CA PHE A 53 -8.57 -0.75 -14.02
C PHE A 53 -7.96 -0.04 -12.81
N HIS A 54 -8.77 0.36 -11.84
CA HIS A 54 -8.31 0.91 -10.56
C HIS A 54 -8.26 -0.18 -9.50
N HIS A 55 -7.42 -0.01 -8.49
CA HIS A 55 -7.49 -0.83 -7.28
C HIS A 55 -8.90 -0.71 -6.67
N PRO A 56 -9.35 -1.71 -5.87
CA PRO A 56 -10.78 -1.87 -5.56
C PRO A 56 -11.47 -0.68 -4.92
N GLY A 57 -10.77 0.20 -4.21
CA GLY A 57 -11.47 1.30 -3.56
C GLY A 57 -10.57 2.40 -3.00
N PRO A 58 -11.19 3.53 -2.55
CA PRO A 58 -10.53 4.78 -2.21
C PRO A 58 -10.11 4.90 -0.74
N ALA A 59 -10.03 3.81 0.03
CA ALA A 59 -9.76 3.86 1.47
C ALA A 59 -8.52 4.68 1.83
N TYR A 60 -7.46 4.60 1.02
CA TYR A 60 -6.23 5.34 1.22
C TYR A 60 -6.42 6.85 1.05
N PHE A 61 -7.19 7.27 0.05
CA PHE A 61 -7.45 8.69 -0.19
C PHE A 61 -8.26 9.31 0.94
N TYR A 62 -9.35 8.67 1.37
CA TYR A 62 -10.13 9.14 2.51
C TYR A 62 -9.33 9.17 3.82
N ALA A 63 -8.44 8.20 4.04
CA ALA A 63 -7.52 8.22 5.18
C ALA A 63 -6.54 9.41 5.10
N SER A 64 -6.22 9.89 3.90
CA SER A 64 -5.30 11.01 3.69
C SER A 64 -5.95 12.38 3.89
N VAL A 65 -7.27 12.51 3.70
CA VAL A 65 -8.00 13.79 3.76
C VAL A 65 -7.71 14.59 5.04
N PRO A 66 -7.75 14.02 6.27
CA PRO A 66 -7.56 14.83 7.47
C PRO A 66 -6.22 15.55 7.51
N LEU A 67 -5.12 14.84 7.23
CA LEU A 67 -3.79 15.45 7.25
C LEU A 67 -3.54 16.31 6.01
N TYR A 68 -4.13 15.98 4.88
CA TYR A 68 -4.08 16.78 3.66
C TYR A 68 -4.69 18.17 3.88
N VAL A 69 -5.89 18.23 4.46
CA VAL A 69 -6.55 19.51 4.79
C VAL A 69 -5.79 20.28 5.89
N LEU A 70 -5.33 19.58 6.94
CA LEU A 70 -4.57 20.21 8.03
C LEU A 70 -3.24 20.82 7.57
N THR A 71 -2.64 20.30 6.50
CA THR A 71 -1.39 20.84 5.93
C THR A 71 -1.64 21.90 4.84
N GLY A 72 -2.87 22.38 4.67
CA GLY A 72 -3.23 23.36 3.65
C GLY A 72 -3.25 22.79 2.24
N GLU A 73 -3.77 21.60 2.09
CA GLU A 73 -3.89 20.87 0.81
C GLU A 73 -2.53 20.64 0.11
N ARG A 74 -1.51 20.31 0.91
CA ARG A 74 -0.17 20.00 0.41
C ARG A 74 0.06 18.50 0.36
N PHE A 75 0.83 18.05 -0.61
CA PHE A 75 1.26 16.65 -0.76
C PHE A 75 1.91 16.07 0.52
N ALA A 76 2.53 16.92 1.30
CA ALA A 76 3.06 16.61 2.62
C ALA A 76 2.05 15.92 3.55
N GLY A 77 0.77 16.31 3.51
CA GLY A 77 -0.28 15.65 4.29
C GLY A 77 -0.46 14.18 3.90
N ILE A 78 -0.27 13.84 2.63
CA ILE A 78 -0.34 12.46 2.15
C ILE A 78 0.89 11.66 2.63
N LEU A 79 2.09 12.27 2.61
CA LEU A 79 3.31 11.66 3.17
C LEU A 79 3.17 11.39 4.67
N LEU A 80 2.64 12.36 5.42
CA LEU A 80 2.37 12.21 6.85
C LEU A 80 1.33 11.13 7.13
N THR A 81 0.30 11.00 6.29
CA THR A 81 -0.68 9.91 6.39
C THR A 81 -0.02 8.55 6.19
N ALA A 82 0.82 8.40 5.17
CA ALA A 82 1.57 7.16 4.95
C ALA A 82 2.44 6.81 6.17
N ALA A 83 3.14 7.80 6.74
CA ALA A 83 3.93 7.62 7.94
C ALA A 83 3.07 7.19 9.15
N LEU A 84 1.93 7.85 9.38
CA LEU A 84 1.01 7.53 10.47
C LEU A 84 0.46 6.11 10.35
N VAL A 85 -0.02 5.73 9.15
CA VAL A 85 -0.50 4.37 8.86
C VAL A 85 0.59 3.33 9.16
N ASN A 86 1.82 3.60 8.72
CA ASN A 86 2.95 2.70 8.94
C ASN A 86 3.32 2.59 10.43
N VAL A 87 3.37 3.69 11.16
CA VAL A 87 3.69 3.71 12.60
C VAL A 87 2.64 2.99 13.42
N VAL A 88 1.36 3.28 13.16
CA VAL A 88 0.24 2.61 13.84
C VAL A 88 0.25 1.11 13.55
N SER A 89 0.53 0.73 12.30
CA SER A 89 0.65 -0.67 11.90
C SER A 89 1.77 -1.39 12.66
N ILE A 90 2.98 -0.81 12.73
CA ILE A 90 4.10 -1.35 13.50
C ILE A 90 3.74 -1.49 14.97
N ALA A 91 3.16 -0.45 15.56
CA ALA A 91 2.75 -0.46 16.97
C ALA A 91 1.73 -1.58 17.27
N PHE A 92 0.73 -1.75 16.40
CA PHE A 92 -0.25 -2.81 16.54
C PHE A 92 0.39 -4.20 16.40
N ILE A 93 1.19 -4.44 15.35
CA ILE A 93 1.87 -5.72 15.13
C ILE A 93 2.69 -6.09 16.37
N LEU A 94 3.54 -5.19 16.84
CA LEU A 94 4.40 -5.45 18.00
C LEU A 94 3.61 -5.66 19.30
N ARG A 95 2.56 -4.85 19.52
CA ARG A 95 1.67 -5.03 20.67
C ARG A 95 1.00 -6.41 20.67
N ARG A 96 0.51 -6.85 19.49
CA ARG A 96 -0.17 -8.16 19.37
C ARG A 96 0.83 -9.30 19.55
N LEU A 97 1.98 -9.23 18.89
CA LEU A 97 3.03 -10.25 19.05
C LEU A 97 3.49 -10.36 20.50
N GLY A 98 3.67 -9.23 21.20
CA GLY A 98 4.06 -9.23 22.60
C GLY A 98 2.98 -9.78 23.53
N ARG A 99 1.72 -9.38 23.32
CA ARG A 99 0.60 -9.76 24.19
C ARG A 99 0.19 -11.22 24.02
N ASP A 100 0.07 -11.68 22.77
CA ASP A 100 -0.51 -12.99 22.45
C ASP A 100 0.57 -14.04 22.18
N GLY A 101 1.75 -13.63 21.66
CA GLY A 101 2.89 -14.50 21.34
C GLY A 101 4.02 -14.47 22.36
N GLY A 102 3.99 -13.52 23.29
CA GLY A 102 5.01 -13.34 24.34
C GLY A 102 6.29 -12.65 23.83
N MET A 103 7.27 -12.52 24.75
CA MET A 103 8.53 -11.81 24.50
C MET A 103 9.33 -12.37 23.30
N PRO A 104 9.42 -13.71 23.06
CA PRO A 104 10.12 -14.21 21.90
C PRO A 104 9.51 -13.75 20.57
N ALA A 105 8.18 -13.74 20.45
CA ALA A 105 7.48 -13.24 19.27
C ALA A 105 7.68 -11.73 19.09
N LEU A 106 7.63 -10.96 20.18
CA LEU A 106 7.87 -9.52 20.15
C LEU A 106 9.28 -9.19 19.63
N VAL A 107 10.31 -9.85 20.19
CA VAL A 107 11.71 -9.59 19.79
C VAL A 107 11.94 -10.03 18.34
N ALA A 108 11.45 -11.21 17.96
CA ALA A 108 11.58 -11.72 16.59
C ALA A 108 10.84 -10.79 15.59
N GLY A 109 9.60 -10.42 15.86
CA GLY A 109 8.84 -9.50 15.01
C GLY A 109 9.46 -8.11 14.93
N ALA A 110 9.96 -7.57 16.05
CA ALA A 110 10.66 -6.29 16.08
C ALA A 110 11.96 -6.32 15.27
N LEU A 111 12.73 -7.40 15.37
CA LEU A 111 13.95 -7.59 14.58
C LEU A 111 13.62 -7.69 13.09
N MET A 112 12.63 -8.49 12.72
CA MET A 112 12.20 -8.64 11.33
C MET A 112 11.73 -7.31 10.72
N LEU A 113 10.91 -6.55 11.43
CA LEU A 113 10.49 -5.23 11.00
C LEU A 113 11.64 -4.23 10.92
N ALA A 114 12.60 -4.28 11.86
CA ALA A 114 13.78 -3.44 11.83
C ALA A 114 14.69 -3.77 10.63
N LEU A 115 14.88 -5.06 10.32
CA LEU A 115 15.60 -5.53 9.13
C LEU A 115 14.90 -5.11 7.84
N PHE A 116 13.57 -5.23 7.79
CA PHE A 116 12.77 -4.75 6.65
C PHE A 116 12.98 -3.26 6.40
N LEU A 117 12.90 -2.43 7.46
CA LEU A 117 13.17 -1.00 7.37
C LEU A 117 14.62 -0.70 7.00
N SER A 118 15.58 -1.49 7.49
CA SER A 118 16.99 -1.35 7.12
C SER A 118 17.23 -1.65 5.63
N TRP A 119 16.52 -2.63 5.08
CA TRP A 119 16.58 -2.97 3.66
C TRP A 119 15.93 -1.89 2.78
N ARG A 120 14.78 -1.36 3.19
CA ARG A 120 14.04 -0.36 2.42
C ARG A 120 14.57 1.07 2.59
N GLY A 121 15.31 1.31 3.66
CA GLY A 121 15.63 2.64 4.14
C GLY A 121 14.49 3.24 5.00
N PRO A 122 14.82 3.99 6.07
CA PRO A 122 13.79 4.54 6.97
C PRO A 122 12.82 5.51 6.31
N ALA A 123 13.28 6.24 5.28
CA ALA A 123 12.45 7.16 4.48
C ALA A 123 11.26 6.45 3.81
N TRP A 124 11.34 5.14 3.59
CA TRP A 124 10.25 4.35 3.05
C TRP A 124 8.95 4.44 3.89
N LEU A 125 9.06 4.71 5.19
CA LEU A 125 7.88 4.91 6.06
C LEU A 125 7.00 6.09 5.62
N PHE A 126 7.57 7.05 4.92
CA PHE A 126 6.87 8.22 4.39
C PHE A 126 6.46 8.07 2.93
N SER A 127 6.78 6.95 2.31
CA SER A 127 6.41 6.72 0.91
C SER A 127 4.90 6.70 0.74
N ALA A 128 4.35 7.70 0.08
CA ALA A 128 2.94 7.78 -0.26
C ALA A 128 2.54 6.81 -1.38
N TRP A 129 3.49 6.16 -2.03
CA TRP A 129 3.20 5.26 -3.14
C TRP A 129 2.38 4.06 -2.69
N ASN A 130 1.22 3.87 -3.30
CA ASN A 130 0.21 2.92 -2.86
C ASN A 130 0.73 1.47 -2.65
N PRO A 131 1.64 0.87 -3.48
CA PRO A 131 2.21 -0.44 -3.17
C PRO A 131 3.02 -0.49 -1.87
N ASN A 132 3.57 0.64 -1.44
CA ASN A 132 4.33 0.73 -0.18
C ASN A 132 3.40 0.86 1.03
N VAL A 133 2.36 1.69 0.91
CA VAL A 133 1.41 1.96 2.01
C VAL A 133 0.61 0.70 2.37
N ALA A 134 0.35 -0.21 1.43
CA ALA A 134 -0.39 -1.44 1.67
C ALA A 134 0.35 -2.49 2.52
N VAL A 135 1.70 -2.41 2.61
CA VAL A 135 2.56 -3.48 3.16
C VAL A 135 2.31 -3.73 4.65
N LEU A 136 2.45 -2.70 5.48
CA LEU A 136 2.31 -2.85 6.94
C LEU A 136 0.86 -3.08 7.38
N PRO A 137 -0.17 -2.45 6.79
CA PRO A 137 -1.56 -2.83 7.02
C PRO A 137 -1.86 -4.30 6.71
N PHE A 138 -1.26 -4.90 5.67
CA PHE A 138 -1.38 -6.33 5.44
C PHE A 138 -0.78 -7.14 6.61
N GLY A 139 0.35 -6.70 7.18
CA GLY A 139 0.92 -7.28 8.41
C GLY A 139 -0.01 -7.17 9.63
N VAL A 140 -0.73 -6.04 9.77
CA VAL A 140 -1.78 -5.87 10.80
C VAL A 140 -2.90 -6.86 10.60
N ALA A 141 -3.38 -7.04 9.37
CA ALA A 141 -4.42 -8.03 9.04
C ALA A 141 -3.96 -9.45 9.38
N LEU A 142 -2.73 -9.83 8.99
CA LEU A 142 -2.15 -11.15 9.25
C LEU A 142 -2.13 -11.48 10.76
N VAL A 143 -1.53 -10.60 11.55
CA VAL A 143 -1.38 -10.81 13.01
C VAL A 143 -2.74 -10.65 13.72
N GLY A 144 -3.59 -9.75 13.23
CA GLY A 144 -4.93 -9.54 13.73
C GLY A 144 -5.84 -10.76 13.52
N PHE A 145 -5.89 -11.32 12.32
CA PHE A 145 -6.66 -12.54 12.04
C PHE A 145 -6.10 -13.77 12.77
N ALA A 146 -4.79 -13.86 12.96
CA ALA A 146 -4.20 -14.90 13.79
C ALA A 146 -4.66 -14.78 15.26
N ALA A 147 -4.76 -13.56 15.78
CA ALA A 147 -5.27 -13.33 17.13
C ALA A 147 -6.77 -13.68 17.25
N VAL A 148 -7.58 -13.34 16.22
CA VAL A 148 -8.97 -13.75 16.11
C VAL A 148 -9.07 -15.28 16.11
N ALA A 149 -8.32 -15.97 15.26
CA ALA A 149 -8.28 -17.42 15.19
C ALA A 149 -7.85 -18.07 16.51
N ALA A 150 -6.94 -17.45 17.25
CA ALA A 150 -6.54 -17.88 18.59
C ALA A 150 -7.64 -17.71 19.66
N GLY A 151 -8.72 -16.97 19.36
CA GLY A 151 -9.87 -16.74 20.25
C GLY A 151 -10.01 -15.28 20.70
N ASN A 152 -9.14 -14.37 20.27
CA ASN A 152 -9.23 -12.95 20.63
C ASN A 152 -10.06 -12.16 19.60
N VAL A 153 -11.38 -12.34 19.63
CA VAL A 153 -12.32 -11.70 18.68
C VAL A 153 -12.28 -10.16 18.73
N ARG A 154 -11.78 -9.56 19.82
CA ARG A 154 -11.60 -8.09 19.91
C ARG A 154 -10.59 -7.54 18.91
N ALA A 155 -9.77 -8.38 18.28
CA ALA A 155 -8.86 -7.95 17.21
C ALA A 155 -9.57 -7.83 15.85
N LEU A 156 -10.77 -8.37 15.67
CA LEU A 156 -11.47 -8.47 14.39
C LEU A 156 -11.71 -7.12 13.71
N PRO A 157 -12.21 -6.07 14.39
CA PRO A 157 -12.48 -4.79 13.73
C PRO A 157 -11.25 -4.21 13.03
N LEU A 158 -10.10 -4.20 13.71
CA LEU A 158 -8.88 -3.67 13.12
C LEU A 158 -8.27 -4.62 12.08
N ALA A 159 -8.43 -5.94 12.25
CA ALA A 159 -7.97 -6.93 11.28
C ALA A 159 -8.71 -6.76 9.92
N VAL A 160 -10.05 -6.62 9.95
CA VAL A 160 -10.84 -6.44 8.72
C VAL A 160 -10.64 -5.05 8.10
N LEU A 161 -10.48 -4.00 8.93
CA LEU A 161 -10.16 -2.66 8.44
C LEU A 161 -8.83 -2.65 7.71
N ALA A 162 -7.80 -3.22 8.32
CA ALA A 162 -6.46 -3.29 7.74
C ALA A 162 -6.41 -4.16 6.48
N ALA A 163 -7.13 -5.29 6.46
CA ALA A 163 -7.27 -6.14 5.28
C ALA A 163 -7.98 -5.41 4.14
N SER A 164 -9.09 -4.71 4.42
CA SER A 164 -9.82 -3.90 3.45
C SER A 164 -8.96 -2.75 2.92
N PHE A 165 -8.26 -2.05 3.81
CA PHE A 165 -7.35 -0.98 3.42
C PHE A 165 -6.22 -1.48 2.50
N ALA A 166 -5.54 -2.58 2.86
CA ALA A 166 -4.48 -3.15 2.05
C ALA A 166 -4.99 -3.61 0.68
N ALA A 167 -6.15 -4.27 0.63
CA ALA A 167 -6.79 -4.74 -0.60
C ALA A 167 -7.23 -3.59 -1.51
N GLN A 168 -7.83 -2.54 -0.96
CA GLN A 168 -8.27 -1.37 -1.72
C GLN A 168 -7.11 -0.51 -2.22
N THR A 169 -6.04 -0.46 -1.45
CA THR A 169 -4.84 0.30 -1.82
C THR A 169 -3.98 -0.46 -2.84
N HIS A 170 -3.96 -1.80 -2.79
CA HIS A 170 -3.16 -2.62 -3.70
C HIS A 170 -3.81 -4.00 -3.94
N LEU A 171 -4.41 -4.17 -5.12
CA LEU A 171 -5.17 -5.37 -5.50
C LEU A 171 -4.40 -6.68 -5.28
N GLY A 172 -3.09 -6.70 -5.51
CA GLY A 172 -2.26 -7.89 -5.32
C GLY A 172 -2.37 -8.50 -3.91
N ALA A 173 -2.68 -7.68 -2.90
CA ALA A 173 -2.87 -8.15 -1.51
C ALA A 173 -4.24 -8.79 -1.27
N LEU A 174 -5.25 -8.53 -2.12
CA LEU A 174 -6.64 -8.97 -1.90
C LEU A 174 -6.77 -10.50 -1.77
N PRO A 175 -6.21 -11.35 -2.66
CA PRO A 175 -6.37 -12.80 -2.52
C PRO A 175 -5.83 -13.33 -1.19
N ALA A 176 -4.68 -12.82 -0.74
CA ALA A 176 -4.10 -13.23 0.53
C ALA A 176 -4.86 -12.64 1.73
N ALA A 177 -5.34 -11.40 1.65
CA ALA A 177 -6.19 -10.80 2.70
C ALA A 177 -7.48 -11.61 2.90
N VAL A 178 -8.11 -12.06 1.81
CA VAL A 178 -9.28 -12.96 1.85
C VAL A 178 -8.90 -14.32 2.44
N ALA A 179 -7.79 -14.92 1.98
CA ALA A 179 -7.37 -16.24 2.43
C ALA A 179 -7.06 -16.28 3.93
N ILE A 180 -6.35 -15.27 4.48
CA ILE A 180 -6.06 -15.19 5.91
C ILE A 180 -7.32 -14.93 6.74
N GLY A 181 -8.27 -14.14 6.23
CA GLY A 181 -9.57 -13.92 6.85
C GLY A 181 -10.43 -15.19 6.88
N LEU A 182 -10.52 -15.89 5.75
CA LEU A 182 -11.23 -17.18 5.66
C LEU A 182 -10.58 -18.24 6.54
N ALA A 183 -9.24 -18.34 6.57
CA ALA A 183 -8.55 -19.25 7.48
C ALA A 183 -8.89 -18.95 8.94
N ALA A 184 -8.92 -17.67 9.34
CA ALA A 184 -9.31 -17.29 10.68
C ALA A 184 -10.77 -17.65 10.98
N ALA A 185 -11.69 -17.46 10.04
CA ALA A 185 -13.10 -17.83 10.18
C ALA A 185 -13.28 -19.36 10.28
N LEU A 186 -12.63 -20.13 9.42
CA LEU A 186 -12.66 -21.59 9.44
C LEU A 186 -12.12 -22.17 10.77
N LEU A 187 -11.10 -21.54 11.34
CA LEU A 187 -10.55 -21.92 12.65
C LEU A 187 -11.51 -21.62 13.82
N HIS A 188 -12.69 -21.01 13.60
CA HIS A 188 -13.78 -20.93 14.56
C HIS A 188 -14.80 -22.07 14.44
N VAL A 189 -14.80 -22.80 13.33
CA VAL A 189 -15.65 -24.00 13.16
C VAL A 189 -15.16 -25.08 14.13
N PRO A 190 -16.02 -25.65 15.02
CA PRO A 190 -15.59 -26.54 16.10
C PRO A 190 -14.77 -27.74 15.64
N LEU A 191 -15.14 -28.35 14.51
CA LEU A 191 -14.43 -29.49 13.94
C LEU A 191 -13.01 -29.11 13.46
N VAL A 192 -12.90 -28.03 12.69
CA VAL A 192 -11.62 -27.50 12.18
C VAL A 192 -10.72 -27.07 13.34
N ARG A 193 -11.31 -26.40 14.31
CA ARG A 193 -10.61 -25.91 15.50
C ARG A 193 -10.00 -27.05 16.32
N ARG A 194 -10.76 -28.14 16.54
CA ARG A 194 -10.26 -29.36 17.21
C ARG A 194 -9.13 -30.02 16.38
N ALA A 195 -9.31 -30.15 15.07
CA ALA A 195 -8.30 -30.72 14.18
C ALA A 195 -7.00 -29.89 14.21
N ALA A 196 -7.09 -28.56 14.28
CA ALA A 196 -5.98 -27.64 14.42
C ALA A 196 -5.35 -27.65 15.84
N GLY A 197 -5.92 -28.38 16.81
CA GLY A 197 -5.41 -28.41 18.19
C GLY A 197 -5.63 -27.12 18.97
N LEU A 198 -6.61 -26.31 18.55
CA LEU A 198 -6.97 -25.07 19.23
C LEU A 198 -8.01 -25.32 20.34
N PRO A 199 -7.96 -24.58 21.48
CA PRO A 199 -8.97 -24.68 22.52
C PRO A 199 -10.34 -24.22 22.02
N PRO A 200 -11.48 -24.61 22.64
CA PRO A 200 -12.78 -24.09 22.27
C PRO A 200 -12.81 -22.58 22.16
N ALA A 201 -13.55 -22.04 21.19
CA ALA A 201 -13.70 -20.60 21.04
C ALA A 201 -14.44 -20.04 22.27
N GLY A 202 -13.96 -18.93 22.78
CA GLY A 202 -14.69 -18.19 23.84
C GLY A 202 -15.98 -17.56 23.28
N PRO A 203 -16.81 -16.97 24.17
CA PRO A 203 -18.06 -16.33 23.76
C PRO A 203 -17.78 -15.23 22.74
N ALA A 204 -18.70 -15.11 21.77
CA ALA A 204 -18.59 -14.08 20.74
C ALA A 204 -18.65 -12.69 21.37
N ALA A 205 -17.71 -11.83 20.99
CA ALA A 205 -17.75 -10.42 21.36
C ALA A 205 -18.67 -9.68 20.35
N HIS A 206 -19.98 -9.66 20.59
CA HIS A 206 -20.99 -9.10 19.68
C HIS A 206 -20.65 -7.69 19.20
N TRP A 207 -20.13 -6.84 20.10
CA TRP A 207 -19.67 -5.50 19.72
C TRP A 207 -18.51 -5.50 18.72
N SER A 208 -17.59 -6.45 18.82
CA SER A 208 -16.49 -6.57 17.87
C SER A 208 -16.98 -7.03 16.49
N LEU A 209 -17.97 -7.93 16.47
CA LEU A 209 -18.61 -8.35 15.22
C LEU A 209 -19.39 -7.19 14.59
N LEU A 210 -20.21 -6.50 15.36
CA LEU A 210 -20.96 -5.33 14.89
C LEU A 210 -20.02 -4.26 14.33
N LEU A 211 -19.00 -3.87 15.10
CA LEU A 211 -18.03 -2.87 14.66
C LEU A 211 -17.27 -3.31 13.40
N ALA A 212 -16.87 -4.58 13.30
CA ALA A 212 -16.23 -5.12 12.11
C ALA A 212 -17.15 -5.03 10.88
N THR A 213 -18.43 -5.39 11.03
CA THR A 213 -19.44 -5.29 9.97
C THR A 213 -19.65 -3.84 9.53
N VAL A 214 -19.79 -2.91 10.49
CA VAL A 214 -19.94 -1.48 10.18
C VAL A 214 -18.71 -0.94 9.45
N LEU A 215 -17.50 -1.27 9.90
CA LEU A 215 -16.26 -0.82 9.24
C LEU A 215 -16.15 -1.36 7.82
N VAL A 216 -16.46 -2.65 7.60
CA VAL A 216 -16.47 -3.21 6.25
C VAL A 216 -17.51 -2.50 5.38
N ALA A 217 -18.74 -2.33 5.88
CA ALA A 217 -19.79 -1.65 5.14
C ALA A 217 -19.37 -0.23 4.74
N VAL A 218 -18.86 0.56 5.69
CA VAL A 218 -18.42 1.95 5.43
C VAL A 218 -17.30 1.99 4.40
N VAL A 219 -16.26 1.16 4.56
CA VAL A 219 -15.07 1.20 3.70
C VAL A 219 -15.36 0.68 2.29
N TRP A 220 -16.31 -0.26 2.15
CA TRP A 220 -16.68 -0.81 0.84
C TRP A 220 -17.87 -0.11 0.17
N THR A 221 -18.54 0.83 0.84
CA THR A 221 -19.62 1.64 0.24
C THR A 221 -19.16 2.40 -1.01
N PRO A 222 -18.04 3.15 -1.02
CA PRO A 222 -17.62 3.84 -2.24
C PRO A 222 -17.37 2.91 -3.44
N PRO A 223 -16.64 1.79 -3.32
CA PRO A 223 -16.49 0.82 -4.41
C PRO A 223 -17.82 0.25 -4.92
N LEU A 224 -18.78 0.02 -4.03
CA LEU A 224 -20.09 -0.49 -4.42
C LEU A 224 -20.92 0.58 -5.13
N LEU A 225 -20.88 1.83 -4.67
CA LEU A 225 -21.55 2.95 -5.36
C LEU A 225 -20.96 3.16 -6.75
N GLU A 226 -19.64 3.07 -6.90
CA GLU A 226 -18.98 3.14 -8.22
C GLU A 226 -19.47 2.01 -9.12
N GLN A 227 -19.49 0.78 -8.62
CA GLN A 227 -19.91 -0.39 -9.38
C GLN A 227 -21.37 -0.26 -9.89
N LEU A 228 -22.21 0.41 -9.12
CA LEU A 228 -23.64 0.60 -9.44
C LEU A 228 -23.92 1.87 -10.25
N SER A 229 -22.94 2.75 -10.44
CA SER A 229 -23.11 3.97 -11.23
C SER A 229 -23.17 3.66 -12.73
N PRO A 230 -23.85 4.49 -13.56
CA PRO A 230 -23.95 4.26 -15.02
C PRO A 230 -22.60 4.16 -15.73
N GLU A 231 -21.60 4.87 -15.24
CA GLU A 231 -20.23 4.89 -15.77
C GLU A 231 -19.29 3.95 -15.00
N GLY A 232 -19.83 3.22 -14.00
CA GLY A 232 -19.09 2.35 -13.10
C GLY A 232 -18.69 1.03 -13.74
N GLY A 233 -18.27 0.12 -12.88
CA GLY A 233 -17.93 -1.24 -13.29
C GLY A 233 -16.48 -1.61 -13.04
N ASN A 234 -15.76 -0.84 -12.20
CA ASN A 234 -14.36 -1.14 -11.90
C ASN A 234 -14.16 -2.53 -11.28
N LEU A 235 -15.04 -2.98 -10.39
CA LEU A 235 -14.97 -4.34 -9.86
C LEU A 235 -15.21 -5.38 -10.97
N SER A 236 -16.17 -5.15 -11.86
CA SER A 236 -16.39 -6.01 -13.02
C SER A 236 -15.19 -6.05 -13.96
N HIS A 237 -14.51 -4.91 -14.18
CA HIS A 237 -13.27 -4.85 -14.94
C HIS A 237 -12.14 -5.65 -14.28
N ILE A 238 -11.99 -5.57 -12.95
CA ILE A 238 -11.01 -6.38 -12.18
C ILE A 238 -11.29 -7.87 -12.36
N PHE A 239 -12.55 -8.30 -12.19
CA PHE A 239 -12.93 -9.71 -12.36
C PHE A 239 -12.82 -10.17 -13.81
N GLY A 240 -13.26 -9.36 -14.76
CA GLY A 240 -13.13 -9.61 -16.19
C GLY A 240 -11.67 -9.77 -16.61
N PHE A 241 -10.79 -8.86 -16.15
CA PHE A 241 -9.36 -8.95 -16.40
C PHE A 241 -8.74 -10.24 -15.87
N SER A 242 -9.16 -10.70 -14.69
CA SER A 242 -8.68 -11.96 -14.12
C SER A 242 -9.08 -13.19 -14.93
N SER A 243 -10.08 -13.06 -15.80
CA SER A 243 -10.63 -14.13 -16.67
C SER A 243 -10.07 -14.08 -18.10
N LEU A 244 -9.44 -12.97 -18.51
CA LEU A 244 -8.88 -12.83 -19.86
C LEU A 244 -7.77 -13.84 -20.11
N PRO A 245 -7.71 -14.47 -21.32
CA PRO A 245 -6.56 -15.24 -21.73
C PRO A 245 -5.35 -14.27 -21.88
N GLY A 246 -4.29 -14.53 -21.15
CA GLY A 246 -3.06 -13.76 -21.19
C GLY A 246 -1.89 -14.63 -20.74
N GLU A 247 -0.67 -14.17 -21.01
CA GLU A 247 0.53 -14.82 -20.49
C GLU A 247 0.51 -14.77 -18.98
N ARG A 248 0.20 -15.91 -18.37
CA ARG A 248 0.26 -16.12 -16.92
C ARG A 248 1.56 -16.77 -16.55
N HIS A 249 2.00 -16.54 -15.33
CA HIS A 249 3.21 -17.18 -14.85
C HIS A 249 2.96 -18.63 -14.47
N SER A 250 3.93 -19.49 -14.77
CA SER A 250 3.97 -20.86 -14.30
C SER A 250 4.02 -20.93 -12.78
N ALA A 251 3.59 -22.04 -12.19
CA ALA A 251 3.70 -22.27 -10.76
C ALA A 251 5.16 -22.14 -10.25
N GLY A 252 6.14 -22.52 -11.07
CA GLY A 252 7.56 -22.37 -10.77
C GLY A 252 7.99 -20.92 -10.70
N GLU A 253 7.66 -20.11 -11.69
CA GLU A 253 7.96 -18.67 -11.71
C GLU A 253 7.28 -17.94 -10.55
N ALA A 254 6.01 -18.25 -10.28
CA ALA A 254 5.28 -17.67 -9.16
C ALA A 254 5.90 -18.05 -7.81
N LEU A 255 6.38 -19.28 -7.66
CA LEU A 255 7.08 -19.73 -6.45
C LEU A 255 8.39 -18.98 -6.25
N VAL A 256 9.20 -18.84 -7.32
CA VAL A 256 10.47 -18.11 -7.30
C VAL A 256 10.25 -16.63 -6.94
N ALA A 257 9.32 -15.97 -7.62
CA ALA A 257 9.00 -14.58 -7.34
C ALA A 257 8.45 -14.36 -5.92
N SER A 258 7.59 -15.28 -5.44
CA SER A 258 7.08 -15.26 -4.07
C SER A 258 8.21 -15.49 -3.06
N GLY A 259 9.14 -16.40 -3.34
CA GLY A 259 10.33 -16.62 -2.50
C GLY A 259 11.18 -15.35 -2.36
N ALA A 260 11.46 -14.69 -3.49
CA ALA A 260 12.17 -13.42 -3.51
C ALA A 260 11.43 -12.33 -2.70
N ALA A 261 10.12 -12.22 -2.85
CA ALA A 261 9.31 -11.21 -2.17
C ALA A 261 9.11 -11.47 -0.68
N ILE A 262 8.94 -12.74 -0.26
CA ILE A 262 8.69 -13.11 1.14
C ILE A 262 9.99 -13.09 1.96
N VAL A 263 11.05 -13.73 1.48
CA VAL A 263 12.28 -13.96 2.27
C VAL A 263 13.57 -13.44 1.60
N GLY A 264 13.60 -13.25 0.28
CA GLY A 264 14.81 -12.86 -0.43
C GLY A 264 15.43 -11.55 0.05
N TRP A 265 14.62 -10.60 0.48
CA TRP A 265 15.04 -9.31 1.02
C TRP A 265 15.87 -9.43 2.32
N MET A 266 15.68 -10.50 3.08
CA MET A 266 16.40 -10.71 4.36
C MET A 266 17.89 -10.92 4.18
N VAL A 267 18.29 -11.50 3.06
CA VAL A 267 19.65 -11.96 2.81
C VAL A 267 20.24 -11.41 1.50
N GLY A 268 19.52 -10.56 0.76
CA GLY A 268 19.93 -10.11 -0.57
C GLY A 268 20.13 -11.29 -1.54
N ALA A 269 19.32 -12.33 -1.39
CA ALA A 269 19.56 -13.63 -1.99
C ALA A 269 19.24 -13.66 -3.49
N ARG A 270 20.01 -14.46 -4.23
CA ARG A 270 19.65 -14.92 -5.57
C ARG A 270 18.35 -15.73 -5.52
N GLU A 271 17.61 -15.76 -6.61
CA GLU A 271 16.26 -16.36 -6.69
C GLU A 271 16.18 -17.80 -6.20
N GLY A 272 17.14 -18.66 -6.57
CA GLY A 272 17.18 -20.06 -6.11
C GLY A 272 17.35 -20.21 -4.59
N VAL A 273 18.19 -19.34 -3.97
CA VAL A 273 18.38 -19.32 -2.52
C VAL A 273 17.11 -18.82 -1.83
N ALA A 274 16.46 -17.79 -2.36
CA ALA A 274 15.21 -17.28 -1.81
C ALA A 274 14.10 -18.33 -1.86
N THR A 275 13.99 -19.11 -2.93
CA THR A 275 13.04 -20.21 -3.04
C THR A 275 13.31 -21.29 -1.99
N GLY A 276 14.58 -21.69 -1.80
CA GLY A 276 14.98 -22.63 -0.74
C GLY A 276 14.63 -22.13 0.66
N LEU A 277 14.86 -20.84 0.93
CA LEU A 277 14.47 -20.21 2.20
C LEU A 277 12.96 -20.15 2.41
N LEU A 278 12.17 -19.99 1.35
CA LEU A 278 10.71 -20.08 1.44
C LEU A 278 10.27 -21.48 1.85
N VAL A 279 10.86 -22.53 1.28
CA VAL A 279 10.59 -23.92 1.68
C VAL A 279 10.96 -24.14 3.16
N VAL A 280 12.10 -23.62 3.60
CA VAL A 280 12.51 -23.65 5.01
C VAL A 280 11.51 -22.92 5.91
N LEU A 281 11.00 -21.75 5.47
CA LEU A 281 9.98 -21.01 6.22
C LEU A 281 8.68 -21.82 6.34
N VAL A 282 8.23 -22.47 5.27
CA VAL A 282 7.03 -23.32 5.27
C VAL A 282 7.23 -24.53 6.20
N ALA A 283 8.39 -25.19 6.16
CA ALA A 283 8.71 -26.26 7.10
C ALA A 283 8.76 -25.74 8.55
N ALA A 284 9.33 -24.57 8.78
CA ALA A 284 9.37 -23.94 10.10
C ALA A 284 7.96 -23.63 10.63
N LEU A 285 7.02 -23.22 9.76
CA LEU A 285 5.61 -23.03 10.14
C LEU A 285 4.94 -24.35 10.56
N ALA A 286 5.21 -25.44 9.86
CA ALA A 286 4.71 -26.77 10.24
C ALA A 286 5.27 -27.21 11.60
N VAL A 287 6.56 -27.01 11.84
CA VAL A 287 7.21 -27.26 13.15
C VAL A 287 6.60 -26.37 14.23
N ALA A 288 6.45 -25.06 13.97
CA ALA A 288 5.88 -24.11 14.91
C ALA A 288 4.46 -24.51 15.28
N HIS A 289 3.62 -24.91 14.30
CA HIS A 289 2.27 -25.40 14.54
C HIS A 289 2.27 -26.66 15.41
N GLY A 290 3.10 -27.68 15.06
CA GLY A 290 3.19 -28.92 15.82
C GLY A 290 3.61 -28.70 17.27
N VAL A 291 4.68 -27.90 17.48
CA VAL A 291 5.14 -27.53 18.83
C VAL A 291 4.09 -26.75 19.61
N ALA A 292 3.45 -25.78 18.97
CA ALA A 292 2.40 -24.98 19.61
C ALA A 292 1.19 -25.82 19.98
N ARG A 293 0.80 -26.78 19.13
CA ARG A 293 -0.31 -27.72 19.40
C ARG A 293 0.00 -28.61 20.62
N VAL A 294 1.20 -29.22 20.68
CA VAL A 294 1.61 -30.06 21.80
C VAL A 294 1.66 -29.25 23.12
N ASN A 295 2.14 -28.03 23.07
CA ASN A 295 2.25 -27.15 24.24
C ASN A 295 0.99 -26.31 24.50
N ARG A 296 -0.12 -26.57 23.81
CA ARG A 296 -1.40 -25.87 23.95
C ARG A 296 -1.28 -24.35 23.85
N GLN A 297 -0.53 -23.87 22.89
CA GLN A 297 -0.30 -22.44 22.63
C GLN A 297 -1.19 -21.97 21.46
N PRO A 298 -2.35 -21.34 21.69
CA PRO A 298 -3.31 -21.06 20.63
C PRO A 298 -2.81 -20.03 19.62
N PHE A 299 -2.10 -19.00 20.07
CA PHE A 299 -1.68 -17.92 19.17
C PHE A 299 -0.61 -18.36 18.16
N PRO A 300 0.53 -18.96 18.51
CA PRO A 300 1.50 -19.42 17.50
C PRO A 300 0.94 -20.54 16.61
N ALA A 301 0.04 -21.39 17.12
CA ALA A 301 -0.65 -22.38 16.30
C ALA A 301 -1.54 -21.73 15.22
N ALA A 302 -2.33 -20.74 15.60
CA ALA A 302 -3.17 -19.97 14.69
C ALA A 302 -2.33 -19.11 13.71
N LEU A 303 -1.29 -18.42 14.21
CA LEU A 303 -0.41 -17.60 13.38
C LEU A 303 0.30 -18.43 12.31
N SER A 304 0.74 -19.64 12.64
CA SER A 304 1.34 -20.57 11.67
C SER A 304 0.37 -20.93 10.53
N LEU A 305 -0.88 -21.30 10.87
CA LEU A 305 -1.87 -21.69 9.86
C LEU A 305 -2.34 -20.52 9.01
N VAL A 306 -2.58 -19.37 9.62
CA VAL A 306 -2.99 -18.14 8.90
C VAL A 306 -1.86 -17.65 7.99
N THR A 307 -0.60 -17.70 8.44
CA THR A 307 0.55 -17.35 7.60
C THR A 307 0.72 -18.34 6.45
N PHE A 308 0.54 -19.63 6.69
CA PHE A 308 0.58 -20.65 5.63
C PHE A 308 -0.49 -20.39 4.56
N ALA A 309 -1.74 -20.10 4.97
CA ALA A 309 -2.81 -19.72 4.04
C ALA A 309 -2.46 -18.47 3.23
N GLY A 310 -1.84 -17.48 3.89
CA GLY A 310 -1.34 -16.27 3.24
C GLY A 310 -0.25 -16.57 2.21
N ILE A 311 0.71 -17.46 2.50
CA ILE A 311 1.77 -17.87 1.56
C ILE A 311 1.17 -18.60 0.36
N ALA A 312 0.26 -19.54 0.58
CA ALA A 312 -0.39 -20.26 -0.51
C ALA A 312 -1.16 -19.30 -1.44
N ALA A 313 -1.93 -18.37 -0.88
CA ALA A 313 -2.65 -17.37 -1.65
C ALA A 313 -1.71 -16.37 -2.34
N ALA A 314 -0.56 -16.06 -1.75
CA ALA A 314 0.46 -15.19 -2.35
C ALA A 314 1.06 -15.81 -3.63
N ILE A 315 1.37 -17.10 -3.60
CA ILE A 315 1.87 -17.83 -4.78
C ILE A 315 0.79 -17.84 -5.89
N VAL A 316 -0.47 -18.11 -5.53
CA VAL A 316 -1.58 -18.06 -6.48
C VAL A 316 -1.77 -16.64 -7.04
N SER A 317 -1.65 -15.61 -6.19
CA SER A 317 -1.72 -14.22 -6.63
C SER A 317 -0.61 -13.87 -7.63
N ALA A 318 0.64 -14.30 -7.36
CA ALA A 318 1.76 -14.09 -8.27
C ALA A 318 1.55 -14.80 -9.62
N ALA A 319 1.04 -16.05 -9.61
CA ALA A 319 0.75 -16.80 -10.83
C ALA A 319 -0.35 -16.14 -11.69
N ARG A 320 -1.21 -15.30 -11.08
CA ARG A 320 -2.31 -14.60 -11.76
C ARG A 320 -1.93 -13.23 -12.32
N VAL A 321 -0.73 -12.72 -12.02
CA VAL A 321 -0.24 -11.47 -12.60
C VAL A 321 -0.03 -11.65 -14.09
N THR A 322 -0.49 -10.70 -14.89
CA THR A 322 -0.27 -10.67 -16.34
C THR A 322 0.95 -9.80 -16.66
N GLY A 323 1.81 -10.26 -17.57
CA GLY A 323 3.06 -9.57 -17.93
C GLY A 323 4.11 -9.61 -16.81
N ALA A 324 5.09 -8.73 -16.81
CA ALA A 324 6.24 -8.79 -15.89
C ALA A 324 5.85 -8.77 -14.40
N LEU A 325 6.41 -9.70 -13.63
CA LEU A 325 6.31 -9.76 -12.16
C LEU A 325 7.22 -8.70 -11.53
N LEU A 326 6.78 -7.45 -11.57
CA LEU A 326 7.55 -6.37 -10.99
C LEU A 326 7.57 -6.44 -9.46
N PRO A 327 8.71 -6.17 -8.81
CA PRO A 327 8.87 -6.34 -7.36
C PRO A 327 7.83 -5.59 -6.51
N TYR A 328 7.32 -4.45 -6.98
CA TYR A 328 6.34 -3.68 -6.24
C TYR A 328 4.98 -4.36 -6.13
N LEU A 329 4.61 -5.22 -7.09
CA LEU A 329 3.36 -5.98 -7.07
C LEU A 329 3.29 -6.98 -5.91
N LEU A 330 4.45 -7.46 -5.46
CA LEU A 330 4.61 -8.55 -4.50
C LEU A 330 5.12 -8.06 -3.12
N ARG A 331 5.37 -6.77 -2.95
CA ARG A 331 6.06 -6.19 -1.79
C ARG A 331 5.38 -6.46 -0.45
N TRP A 332 4.06 -6.51 -0.44
CA TRP A 332 3.25 -6.83 0.73
C TRP A 332 3.53 -8.24 1.31
N MET A 333 4.01 -9.16 0.47
CA MET A 333 4.34 -10.53 0.87
C MET A 333 5.45 -10.61 1.93
N ALA A 334 6.29 -9.58 2.05
CA ALA A 334 7.34 -9.53 3.07
C ALA A 334 6.80 -9.71 4.51
N MET A 335 5.55 -9.31 4.77
CA MET A 335 4.92 -9.47 6.09
C MET A 335 4.63 -10.93 6.44
N LEU A 336 4.57 -11.84 5.46
CA LEU A 336 4.44 -13.27 5.69
C LEU A 336 5.70 -13.86 6.37
N ALA A 337 6.90 -13.36 6.02
CA ALA A 337 8.11 -13.74 6.72
C ALA A 337 8.11 -13.24 8.18
N VAL A 338 7.63 -12.01 8.42
CA VAL A 338 7.49 -11.46 9.78
C VAL A 338 6.56 -12.36 10.62
N GLY A 339 5.39 -12.75 10.06
CA GLY A 339 4.45 -13.65 10.71
C GLY A 339 5.05 -15.03 10.99
N GLY A 340 5.74 -15.61 10.01
CA GLY A 340 6.32 -16.95 10.13
C GLY A 340 7.44 -17.02 11.16
N VAL A 341 8.38 -16.07 11.14
CA VAL A 341 9.47 -16.01 12.14
C VAL A 341 8.93 -15.75 13.54
N ALA A 342 7.92 -14.88 13.67
CA ALA A 342 7.26 -14.62 14.96
C ALA A 342 6.51 -15.86 15.49
N ALA A 343 5.83 -16.62 14.61
CA ALA A 343 5.16 -17.86 14.98
C ALA A 343 6.13 -18.89 15.53
N LEU A 344 7.27 -19.11 14.83
CA LEU A 344 8.32 -20.03 15.27
C LEU A 344 8.92 -19.60 16.61
N ALA A 345 9.30 -18.34 16.75
CA ALA A 345 9.86 -17.80 17.98
C ALA A 345 8.89 -17.94 19.18
N SER A 346 7.60 -17.68 18.93
CA SER A 346 6.54 -17.83 19.93
C SER A 346 6.40 -19.29 20.38
N ALA A 347 6.30 -20.22 19.41
CA ALA A 347 6.11 -21.65 19.68
C ALA A 347 7.28 -22.26 20.46
N LEU A 348 8.51 -21.87 20.13
CA LEU A 348 9.72 -22.36 20.77
C LEU A 348 10.03 -21.68 22.12
N GLY A 349 9.42 -20.52 22.40
CA GLY A 349 9.71 -19.72 23.59
C GLY A 349 9.68 -20.49 24.92
N PRO A 350 8.64 -21.31 25.23
CA PRO A 350 8.59 -22.11 26.45
C PRO A 350 9.66 -23.19 26.53
N LEU A 351 10.04 -23.78 25.39
CA LEU A 351 11.14 -24.79 25.36
C LEU A 351 12.47 -24.14 25.73
N TRP A 352 12.71 -22.92 25.24
CA TRP A 352 13.89 -22.13 25.62
C TRP A 352 13.91 -21.77 27.10
N ARG A 353 12.76 -21.38 27.69
CA ARG A 353 12.69 -21.08 29.13
C ARG A 353 13.02 -22.31 29.97
N ARG A 354 12.41 -23.48 29.69
CA ARG A 354 12.67 -24.73 30.41
C ARG A 354 14.13 -25.19 30.29
N ARG A 355 14.77 -24.99 29.13
CA ARG A 355 16.19 -25.27 28.94
C ARG A 355 17.07 -24.24 29.63
N ALA A 356 16.69 -22.98 29.57
CA ALA A 356 17.43 -21.88 30.18
C ALA A 356 17.45 -21.97 31.72
N GLU A 357 16.40 -22.52 32.34
CA GLU A 357 16.34 -22.79 33.80
C GLU A 357 17.39 -23.90 34.20
N ARG A 358 17.74 -24.76 33.24
CA ARG A 358 18.79 -25.81 33.45
C ARG A 358 20.19 -25.31 33.15
N TRP A 359 20.35 -24.21 32.40
CA TRP A 359 21.63 -23.62 32.04
C TRP A 359 21.81 -22.33 32.85
N THR A 360 22.99 -22.16 33.43
CA THR A 360 23.35 -20.99 34.25
C THR A 360 23.31 -19.64 33.49
N ARG A 361 22.85 -19.59 32.21
CA ARG A 361 22.87 -18.40 31.37
C ARG A 361 21.59 -18.21 30.54
N PRO A 362 20.37 -18.19 31.15
CA PRO A 362 19.11 -17.96 30.42
C PRO A 362 19.01 -16.56 29.77
N ARG A 363 19.81 -15.61 30.27
CA ARG A 363 19.83 -14.23 29.78
C ARG A 363 20.55 -14.07 28.45
N LEU A 364 21.45 -15.00 28.07
CA LEU A 364 22.31 -14.84 26.90
C LEU A 364 21.53 -14.83 25.57
N ALA A 365 20.57 -15.74 25.37
CA ALA A 365 19.79 -15.80 24.12
C ALA A 365 18.84 -14.60 23.96
N ALA A 366 18.22 -14.13 25.05
CA ALA A 366 17.43 -12.90 25.05
C ALA A 366 18.32 -11.68 24.78
N SER A 367 19.51 -11.64 25.36
CA SER A 367 20.49 -10.59 25.14
C SER A 367 20.95 -10.51 23.68
N VAL A 368 21.19 -11.63 23.00
CA VAL A 368 21.58 -11.66 21.58
C VAL A 368 20.50 -11.04 20.70
N GLY A 369 19.22 -11.42 20.89
CA GLY A 369 18.10 -10.83 20.14
C GLY A 369 17.92 -9.33 20.40
N ILE A 370 18.11 -8.89 21.65
CA ILE A 370 18.04 -7.47 22.03
C ILE A 370 19.24 -6.70 21.46
N ILE A 371 20.44 -7.25 21.50
CA ILE A 371 21.63 -6.62 20.92
C ILE A 371 21.48 -6.51 19.40
N ALA A 372 21.04 -7.56 18.71
CA ALA A 372 20.78 -7.52 17.27
C ALA A 372 19.73 -6.44 16.94
N LEU A 373 18.64 -6.37 17.69
CA LEU A 373 17.62 -5.33 17.52
C LEU A 373 18.18 -3.92 17.77
N ALA A 374 19.03 -3.75 18.77
CA ALA A 374 19.68 -2.47 19.09
C ALA A 374 20.63 -2.04 17.96
N LEU A 375 21.45 -2.97 17.43
CA LEU A 375 22.36 -2.69 16.33
C LEU A 375 21.63 -2.30 15.04
N VAL A 376 20.60 -3.05 14.66
CA VAL A 376 19.79 -2.75 13.47
C VAL A 376 19.01 -1.44 13.66
N SER A 377 18.47 -1.19 14.86
CA SER A 377 17.80 0.07 15.17
C SER A 377 18.76 1.27 15.15
N GLY A 378 19.97 1.10 15.66
CA GLY A 378 21.03 2.11 15.59
C GLY A 378 21.44 2.44 14.15
N ARG A 379 21.58 1.42 13.29
CA ARG A 379 21.79 1.61 11.85
C ARG A 379 20.62 2.39 11.20
N ASN A 380 19.39 2.01 11.47
CA ASN A 380 18.22 2.71 10.94
C ASN A 380 18.17 4.17 11.42
N LEU A 381 18.60 4.44 12.66
CA LEU A 381 18.70 5.79 13.19
C LEU A 381 19.79 6.60 12.47
N ALA A 382 20.96 6.00 12.22
CA ALA A 382 22.04 6.64 11.47
C ALA A 382 21.60 6.95 10.02
N LEU A 383 20.92 6.03 9.35
CA LEU A 383 20.35 6.25 8.02
C LEU A 383 19.28 7.35 8.03
N ALA A 384 18.43 7.40 9.05
CA ALA A 384 17.44 8.47 9.17
C ALA A 384 18.12 9.84 9.35
N ARG A 385 19.16 9.91 10.18
CA ARG A 385 19.96 11.15 10.38
C ARG A 385 20.64 11.59 9.08
N SER A 386 21.20 10.67 8.30
CA SER A 386 21.85 11.02 7.03
C SER A 386 20.86 11.60 6.01
N VAL A 387 19.62 11.12 5.98
CA VAL A 387 18.56 11.70 5.15
C VAL A 387 18.21 13.12 5.62
N LEU A 388 18.18 13.36 6.96
CA LEU A 388 17.88 14.67 7.53
C LEU A 388 19.01 15.70 7.34
N GLN A 389 20.25 15.22 7.29
CA GLN A 389 21.44 16.05 7.11
C GLN A 389 21.81 16.21 5.62
N GLY A 390 21.11 15.49 4.73
CA GLY A 390 21.28 15.62 3.29
C GLY A 390 20.84 16.98 2.77
N PRO A 391 21.19 17.32 1.52
CA PRO A 391 20.69 18.53 0.87
C PRO A 391 19.16 18.52 0.84
N GLU A 392 18.56 19.69 0.89
CA GLU A 392 17.11 19.83 0.71
C GLU A 392 16.69 19.27 -0.65
N PRO A 393 15.56 18.57 -0.72
CA PRO A 393 15.05 18.10 -2.00
C PRO A 393 14.77 19.33 -2.89
N VAL A 394 15.53 19.46 -3.96
CA VAL A 394 15.24 20.46 -4.99
C VAL A 394 14.03 19.95 -5.80
N PRO A 395 13.01 20.79 -6.04
CA PRO A 395 11.92 20.44 -6.92
C PRO A 395 12.40 19.91 -8.26
N SER A 396 11.84 18.84 -8.74
CA SER A 396 12.25 18.26 -10.03
C SER A 396 12.02 19.25 -11.17
N GLU A 397 12.82 19.18 -12.24
CA GLU A 397 12.57 20.00 -13.43
C GLU A 397 11.20 19.70 -14.03
N GLU A 398 10.76 18.43 -13.94
CA GLU A 398 9.41 18.02 -14.35
C GLU A 398 8.31 18.76 -13.58
N SER A 399 8.44 18.91 -12.25
CA SER A 399 7.46 19.66 -11.44
C SER A 399 7.41 21.13 -11.83
N ARG A 400 8.58 21.73 -12.11
CA ARG A 400 8.65 23.12 -12.59
C ARG A 400 8.04 23.28 -13.97
N SER A 401 8.32 22.35 -14.87
CA SER A 401 7.76 22.36 -16.23
C SER A 401 6.24 22.16 -16.21
N ALA A 402 5.74 21.26 -15.34
CA ALA A 402 4.29 21.08 -15.15
C ALA A 402 3.63 22.38 -14.68
N ALA A 403 4.20 23.06 -13.69
CA ALA A 403 3.69 24.33 -13.20
C ALA A 403 3.67 25.41 -14.28
N ARG A 404 4.80 25.62 -15.01
CA ARG A 404 4.88 26.63 -16.08
C ARG A 404 3.90 26.35 -17.22
N LEU A 405 3.73 25.08 -17.62
CA LEU A 405 2.76 24.74 -18.67
C LEU A 405 1.32 24.96 -18.19
N ALA A 406 1.02 24.64 -16.93
CA ALA A 406 -0.30 24.91 -16.36
C ALA A 406 -0.58 26.42 -16.28
N GLU A 407 0.38 27.24 -15.84
CA GLU A 407 0.29 28.70 -15.85
C GLU A 407 0.03 29.27 -17.26
N ALA A 408 0.74 28.74 -18.26
CA ALA A 408 0.56 29.16 -19.66
C ALA A 408 -0.83 28.78 -20.19
N ILE A 409 -1.35 27.60 -19.84
CA ILE A 409 -2.71 27.17 -20.17
C ILE A 409 -3.73 28.11 -19.49
N ASP A 410 -3.61 28.31 -18.18
CA ASP A 410 -4.54 29.13 -17.39
C ASP A 410 -4.61 30.58 -17.92
N ALA A 411 -3.45 31.22 -18.12
CA ALA A 411 -3.35 32.55 -18.71
C ALA A 411 -3.94 32.61 -20.13
N GLY A 412 -3.72 31.55 -20.91
CA GLY A 412 -4.19 31.49 -22.30
C GLY A 412 -5.71 31.32 -22.44
N ILE A 413 -6.39 30.79 -21.43
CA ILE A 413 -7.85 30.57 -21.44
C ILE A 413 -8.64 31.58 -20.60
N ALA A 414 -8.00 32.36 -19.74
CA ALA A 414 -8.63 33.25 -18.74
C ALA A 414 -9.77 34.13 -19.29
N THR A 415 -9.64 34.54 -20.55
CA THR A 415 -10.67 35.41 -21.24
C THR A 415 -11.53 34.63 -22.22
N THR A 416 -11.24 33.38 -22.55
CA THR A 416 -11.83 32.67 -23.69
C THR A 416 -12.59 31.41 -23.28
N SER A 417 -12.31 30.86 -22.10
CA SER A 417 -12.94 29.61 -21.64
C SER A 417 -13.16 29.64 -20.14
N ARG A 418 -14.27 29.04 -19.70
CA ARG A 418 -14.56 28.81 -18.29
C ARG A 418 -14.34 27.36 -17.87
N ARG A 419 -14.42 26.44 -18.85
CA ARG A 419 -14.24 25.00 -18.62
C ARG A 419 -13.79 24.30 -19.90
N PRO A 420 -12.47 24.36 -20.24
CA PRO A 420 -11.97 23.67 -21.42
C PRO A 420 -11.98 22.15 -21.25
N LEU A 421 -12.10 21.45 -22.37
CA LEU A 421 -11.84 20.03 -22.50
C LEU A 421 -10.35 19.82 -22.82
N LEU A 422 -9.62 19.13 -21.95
CA LEU A 422 -8.26 18.71 -22.23
C LEU A 422 -8.28 17.33 -22.91
N GLU A 423 -7.66 17.26 -24.07
CA GLU A 423 -7.41 16.03 -24.83
C GLU A 423 -5.93 15.75 -24.83
N ILE A 424 -5.55 14.58 -24.33
CA ILE A 424 -4.17 14.16 -24.24
C ILE A 424 -3.83 13.32 -25.46
N ALA A 425 -2.87 13.77 -26.26
CA ALA A 425 -2.45 13.07 -27.46
C ALA A 425 -1.82 11.70 -27.14
N PRO A 426 -1.93 10.71 -28.03
CA PRO A 426 -1.26 9.43 -27.85
C PRO A 426 0.24 9.56 -27.62
N HIS A 427 0.82 8.65 -26.83
CA HIS A 427 2.25 8.58 -26.51
C HIS A 427 2.84 9.80 -25.77
N THR A 428 1.99 10.68 -25.27
CA THR A 428 2.40 11.84 -24.45
C THR A 428 2.97 11.38 -23.11
N ASP A 429 3.94 12.14 -22.57
CA ASP A 429 4.46 11.90 -21.22
C ASP A 429 3.37 12.07 -20.17
N ARG A 430 2.89 10.95 -19.65
CA ARG A 430 1.78 10.90 -18.70
C ARG A 430 2.14 11.47 -17.34
N ASP A 431 3.39 11.35 -16.93
CA ASP A 431 3.83 11.80 -15.62
C ASP A 431 3.82 13.33 -15.55
N LEU A 432 4.29 13.96 -16.61
CA LEU A 432 4.26 15.42 -16.74
C LEU A 432 2.81 15.93 -16.92
N VAL A 433 1.98 15.25 -17.73
CA VAL A 433 0.55 15.60 -17.90
C VAL A 433 -0.18 15.58 -16.57
N LEU A 434 0.01 14.55 -15.75
CA LEU A 434 -0.65 14.48 -14.43
C LEU A 434 -0.22 15.64 -13.53
N GLY A 435 1.04 16.05 -13.60
CA GLY A 435 1.53 17.25 -12.92
C GLY A 435 0.83 18.54 -13.40
N VAL A 436 0.63 18.69 -14.71
CA VAL A 436 -0.11 19.82 -15.30
C VAL A 436 -1.56 19.84 -14.83
N LEU A 437 -2.26 18.69 -14.86
CA LEU A 437 -3.64 18.58 -14.40
C LEU A 437 -3.76 18.92 -12.91
N LEU A 438 -2.82 18.45 -12.08
CA LEU A 438 -2.77 18.79 -10.66
C LEU A 438 -2.55 20.29 -10.44
N ALA A 439 -1.65 20.91 -11.20
CA ALA A 439 -1.38 22.34 -11.10
C ALA A 439 -2.61 23.16 -11.47
N LEU A 440 -3.30 22.83 -12.57
CA LEU A 440 -4.54 23.47 -12.99
C LEU A 440 -5.65 23.33 -11.93
N ASP A 441 -5.80 22.14 -11.33
CA ASP A 441 -6.81 21.93 -10.29
C ASP A 441 -6.49 22.73 -9.02
N LYS A 442 -5.20 22.85 -8.65
CA LYS A 442 -4.75 23.65 -7.50
C LYS A 442 -4.96 25.14 -7.68
N THR A 443 -4.84 25.67 -8.89
CA THR A 443 -5.14 27.09 -9.17
C THR A 443 -6.66 27.37 -9.22
N GLY A 444 -7.48 26.33 -9.16
CA GLY A 444 -8.94 26.45 -9.25
C GLY A 444 -9.46 26.53 -10.69
N THR A 445 -8.61 26.29 -11.67
CA THR A 445 -9.01 26.21 -13.08
C THR A 445 -9.97 25.05 -13.27
N ARG A 446 -11.18 25.34 -13.71
CA ARG A 446 -12.16 24.29 -14.04
C ARG A 446 -11.84 23.73 -15.41
N PHE A 447 -11.73 22.43 -15.51
CA PHE A 447 -11.50 21.73 -16.79
C PHE A 447 -12.18 20.37 -16.78
N ALA A 448 -12.40 19.81 -17.96
CA ALA A 448 -12.70 18.41 -18.14
C ALA A 448 -11.52 17.74 -18.85
N VAL A 449 -11.33 16.44 -18.65
CA VAL A 449 -10.29 15.67 -19.33
C VAL A 449 -10.85 14.34 -19.81
N ARG A 450 -10.57 13.98 -21.06
CA ARG A 450 -10.88 12.64 -21.58
C ARG A 450 -9.96 11.59 -20.94
N PRO A 451 -10.47 10.38 -20.72
CA PRO A 451 -9.62 9.28 -20.28
C PRO A 451 -8.40 9.11 -21.19
N PHE A 452 -7.22 8.98 -20.60
CA PHE A 452 -5.95 8.78 -21.33
C PHE A 452 -5.13 7.66 -20.69
N GLY A 453 -4.73 6.67 -21.47
CA GLY A 453 -4.10 5.47 -20.97
C GLY A 453 -4.99 4.78 -19.91
N PRO A 454 -4.44 4.41 -18.73
CA PRO A 454 -5.20 3.77 -17.67
C PRO A 454 -5.96 4.76 -16.76
N PHE A 455 -5.86 6.07 -17.02
CA PHE A 455 -6.38 7.09 -16.12
C PHE A 455 -7.84 7.44 -16.41
N ARG A 456 -8.68 7.28 -15.38
CA ARG A 456 -10.03 7.79 -15.30
C ARG A 456 -10.10 8.64 -14.05
N LEU A 457 -10.01 9.95 -14.19
CA LEU A 457 -9.98 10.83 -13.03
C LEU A 457 -11.34 10.89 -12.33
N GLY A 458 -12.44 10.83 -13.08
CA GLY A 458 -13.79 10.88 -12.53
C GLY A 458 -14.20 12.24 -11.97
N GLY A 459 -15.33 12.26 -11.25
CA GLY A 459 -15.82 13.47 -10.61
C GLY A 459 -16.11 14.62 -11.60
N HIS A 460 -15.74 15.83 -11.20
CA HIS A 460 -15.96 17.04 -12.01
C HIS A 460 -15.02 17.17 -13.23
N TRP A 461 -14.01 16.32 -13.33
CA TRP A 461 -13.12 16.28 -14.50
C TRP A 461 -13.67 15.43 -15.65
N THR A 462 -14.76 14.67 -15.43
CA THR A 462 -15.41 13.93 -16.51
C THR A 462 -16.09 14.90 -17.47
N PRO A 463 -15.90 14.76 -18.81
CA PRO A 463 -16.62 15.54 -19.80
C PRO A 463 -18.12 15.29 -19.69
N ASP A 464 -18.92 16.37 -19.74
CA ASP A 464 -20.39 16.30 -19.64
C ASP A 464 -21.10 17.12 -20.74
N GLY A 465 -20.34 17.63 -21.72
CA GLY A 465 -20.85 18.42 -22.84
C GLY A 465 -21.04 19.90 -22.53
N THR A 466 -20.61 20.38 -21.36
CA THR A 466 -20.64 21.82 -21.01
C THR A 466 -19.28 22.51 -21.29
N GLU A 467 -18.35 21.81 -21.90
CA GLU A 467 -17.03 22.33 -22.24
C GLU A 467 -17.13 23.37 -23.34
N ASP A 468 -16.49 24.52 -23.12
CA ASP A 468 -16.59 25.72 -23.98
C ASP A 468 -15.35 25.98 -24.82
N ALA A 469 -14.31 25.18 -24.67
CA ALA A 469 -13.11 25.20 -25.47
C ALA A 469 -12.45 23.81 -25.48
N ARG A 470 -11.50 23.60 -26.40
CA ARG A 470 -10.74 22.36 -26.51
C ARG A 470 -9.25 22.68 -26.46
N ILE A 471 -8.52 22.00 -25.59
CA ILE A 471 -7.06 22.10 -25.48
C ILE A 471 -6.47 20.73 -25.77
N VAL A 472 -5.61 20.65 -26.75
CA VAL A 472 -4.83 19.44 -27.06
C VAL A 472 -3.46 19.57 -26.42
N VAL A 473 -3.12 18.60 -25.56
CA VAL A 473 -1.80 18.50 -24.91
C VAL A 473 -1.08 17.28 -25.47
N GLY A 474 0.10 17.50 -26.05
CA GLY A 474 0.86 16.44 -26.68
C GLY A 474 2.26 16.87 -27.11
N HIS A 475 2.87 16.09 -28.01
CA HIS A 475 4.09 16.49 -28.68
C HIS A 475 3.84 17.62 -29.68
N GLU A 476 4.91 18.20 -30.21
CA GLU A 476 4.82 19.18 -31.29
C GLU A 476 4.04 18.60 -32.48
N ASP A 477 3.01 19.31 -32.91
CA ASP A 477 2.14 18.93 -34.02
C ASP A 477 2.04 20.12 -34.98
N ALA A 478 2.88 20.10 -36.02
CA ALA A 478 2.94 21.16 -37.02
C ALA A 478 1.65 21.27 -37.84
N ASP A 479 0.98 20.14 -38.11
CA ASP A 479 -0.27 20.10 -38.85
C ASP A 479 -1.41 20.70 -38.04
N LEU A 480 -1.45 20.43 -36.74
CA LEU A 480 -2.39 21.04 -35.84
C LEU A 480 -2.12 22.53 -35.69
N ALA A 481 -0.87 22.94 -35.51
CA ALA A 481 -0.46 24.32 -35.34
C ALA A 481 -0.77 25.17 -36.57
N ALA A 482 -0.75 24.59 -37.78
CA ALA A 482 -1.07 25.27 -39.03
C ALA A 482 -2.57 25.47 -39.29
N ARG A 483 -3.45 24.85 -38.49
CA ARG A 483 -4.92 24.97 -38.68
C ARG A 483 -5.42 26.39 -38.33
N PRO A 484 -6.35 26.94 -39.10
CA PRO A 484 -6.95 28.24 -38.78
C PRO A 484 -7.57 28.27 -37.40
N GLY A 485 -7.24 29.30 -36.63
CA GLY A 485 -7.80 29.52 -35.28
C GLY A 485 -7.13 28.70 -34.15
N VAL A 486 -6.20 27.82 -34.45
CA VAL A 486 -5.39 27.13 -33.44
C VAL A 486 -4.32 28.08 -32.89
N ARG A 487 -4.19 28.10 -31.56
CA ARG A 487 -3.20 28.95 -30.87
C ARG A 487 -2.36 28.11 -29.92
N LEU A 488 -1.06 28.20 -30.02
CA LEU A 488 -0.14 27.62 -29.01
C LEU A 488 -0.26 28.44 -27.72
N LEU A 489 -0.59 27.76 -26.63
CA LEU A 489 -0.69 28.34 -25.29
C LEU A 489 0.66 28.31 -24.57
N GLY A 490 1.37 27.20 -24.68
CA GLY A 490 2.68 27.02 -24.04
C GLY A 490 3.40 25.74 -24.49
N ARG A 491 4.69 25.69 -24.17
CA ARG A 491 5.53 24.52 -24.39
C ARG A 491 6.51 24.35 -23.24
N GLU A 492 6.61 23.14 -22.68
CA GLU A 492 7.53 22.80 -21.60
C GLU A 492 7.95 21.33 -21.68
N ALA A 493 9.23 21.05 -21.54
CA ALA A 493 9.81 19.71 -21.50
C ALA A 493 9.30 18.77 -22.62
N GLY A 494 9.13 19.29 -23.83
CA GLY A 494 8.64 18.51 -24.97
C GLY A 494 7.12 18.35 -25.04
N LEU A 495 6.36 18.90 -24.10
CA LEU A 495 4.92 19.03 -24.18
C LEU A 495 4.52 20.38 -24.75
N PHE A 496 3.48 20.36 -25.59
CA PHE A 496 2.85 21.52 -26.21
C PHE A 496 1.37 21.51 -25.86
N ALA A 497 0.82 22.68 -25.56
CA ALA A 497 -0.60 22.87 -25.33
C ALA A 497 -1.17 23.79 -26.38
N TYR A 498 -2.14 23.31 -27.15
CA TYR A 498 -2.80 24.04 -28.24
C TYR A 498 -4.27 24.30 -27.89
N LEU A 499 -4.71 25.54 -27.91
CA LEU A 499 -6.12 25.89 -27.91
C LEU A 499 -6.68 25.70 -29.31
N VAL A 500 -7.68 24.86 -29.43
CA VAL A 500 -8.32 24.51 -30.70
C VAL A 500 -9.73 25.11 -30.73
N PRO A 501 -10.18 25.73 -31.83
CA PRO A 501 -11.55 26.20 -31.97
C PRO A 501 -12.56 25.09 -31.71
N PRO A 502 -13.74 25.39 -31.13
CA PRO A 502 -14.82 24.41 -31.08
C PRO A 502 -15.16 23.94 -32.51
N VAL A 503 -15.46 22.66 -32.66
CA VAL A 503 -15.83 22.04 -33.94
C VAL A 503 -17.25 22.44 -34.30
#